data_2a69b2af9aa87daa530b48d0466975bf
#
_entry.id   2a69b2af9aa87daa530b48d0466975bf
#
_cell.length_a   1.000
_cell.length_b   1.000
_cell.length_c   1.000
_cell.angle_alpha   90.00
_cell.angle_beta   90.00
_cell.angle_gamma   90.00
#
_symmetry.space_group_name_H-M   'P 1'
#
loop_
_entity.id
_entity.type
_entity.pdbx_description
1 polymer ?
#
loop_
_entity_poly.entity_id
_entity_poly.type
_entity_poly.pdbx_seq_one_letter_code
_entity_poly.pdbx_strand_id
1 'polypeptide(L)'
;LFAWGKWRFDIVAAGALFTLVAVGIVEPQQALLGFGHPAVITVAAVLVISRALRNSGAVSLLARQLKRLAVNPTAHVLSLCVVVAVCSAFMNNVGALALLLPVALKSAAERKCSPAIIMMPLAFASILGGMVTMIGTPPNIIIATYRGELPGVDGPFGMFDFSPVGGVVAIGGVLF
;
A
#
# COMPACT_ATOMS: atom_id res chain seq x y z
N LEU A 1 -20.03 -13.09 0.59
CA LEU A 1 -20.06 -12.33 -0.68
C LEU A 1 -18.65 -11.92 -1.10
N PHE A 2 -17.81 -11.40 -0.21
CA PHE A 2 -16.42 -11.06 -0.52
C PHE A 2 -15.58 -12.26 -0.97
N ALA A 3 -15.77 -13.43 -0.36
CA ALA A 3 -15.06 -14.66 -0.72
C ALA A 3 -15.44 -15.21 -2.11
N TRP A 4 -16.59 -14.84 -2.65
CA TRP A 4 -17.06 -15.30 -3.97
C TRP A 4 -16.44 -14.53 -5.13
N GLY A 5 -15.87 -13.34 -4.87
CA GLY A 5 -15.17 -12.53 -5.87
C GLY A 5 -15.98 -12.10 -7.11
N LYS A 6 -17.29 -12.43 -7.16
CA LYS A 6 -18.15 -12.21 -8.32
C LYS A 6 -18.71 -10.78 -8.38
N TRP A 7 -18.77 -10.10 -7.24
CA TRP A 7 -19.31 -8.74 -7.11
C TRP A 7 -18.21 -7.76 -6.76
N ARG A 8 -18.26 -6.56 -7.27
CA ARG A 8 -17.34 -5.49 -6.90
C ARG A 8 -17.47 -5.20 -5.40
N PHE A 9 -16.34 -5.02 -4.75
CA PHE A 9 -16.27 -4.80 -3.29
C PHE A 9 -17.10 -3.59 -2.86
N ASP A 10 -17.11 -2.53 -3.67
CA ASP A 10 -17.86 -1.29 -3.44
C ASP A 10 -19.36 -1.56 -3.36
N ILE A 11 -19.91 -2.39 -4.27
CA ILE A 11 -21.33 -2.74 -4.32
C ILE A 11 -21.71 -3.58 -3.10
N VAL A 12 -20.84 -4.51 -2.70
CA VAL A 12 -21.07 -5.35 -1.52
C VAL A 12 -21.07 -4.51 -0.26
N ALA A 13 -20.10 -3.56 -0.12
CA ALA A 13 -20.00 -2.66 1.01
C ALA A 13 -21.22 -1.72 1.10
N ALA A 14 -21.63 -1.12 -0.03
CA ALA A 14 -22.82 -0.27 -0.09
C ALA A 14 -24.08 -1.08 0.24
N GLY A 15 -24.24 -2.28 -0.31
CA GLY A 15 -25.37 -3.17 0.00
C GLY A 15 -25.44 -3.54 1.47
N ALA A 16 -24.29 -3.82 2.11
CA ALA A 16 -24.23 -4.08 3.53
C ALA A 16 -24.66 -2.85 4.35
N LEU A 17 -24.16 -1.65 4.01
CA LEU A 17 -24.55 -0.40 4.66
C LEU A 17 -26.06 -0.16 4.58
N PHE A 18 -26.63 -0.24 3.38
CA PHE A 18 -28.08 -0.06 3.19
C PHE A 18 -28.92 -1.12 3.93
N THR A 19 -28.43 -2.35 4.00
CA THR A 19 -29.11 -3.41 4.77
C THR A 19 -29.11 -3.07 6.28
N LEU A 20 -27.98 -2.58 6.81
CA LEU A 20 -27.88 -2.17 8.23
C LEU A 20 -28.80 -0.99 8.57
N VAL A 21 -28.93 -0.05 7.63
CA VAL A 21 -29.88 1.07 7.76
C VAL A 21 -31.33 0.56 7.72
N ALA A 22 -31.66 -0.33 6.79
CA ALA A 22 -33.00 -0.89 6.65
C ALA A 22 -33.46 -1.72 7.86
N VAL A 23 -32.52 -2.42 8.50
CA VAL A 23 -32.73 -3.19 9.74
C VAL A 23 -32.81 -2.27 10.98
N GLY A 24 -32.45 -0.99 10.86
CA GLY A 24 -32.47 -0.02 11.96
C GLY A 24 -31.28 -0.09 12.91
N ILE A 25 -30.21 -0.78 12.53
CA ILE A 25 -28.96 -0.87 13.31
C ILE A 25 -28.16 0.42 13.20
N VAL A 26 -28.20 1.07 12.03
CA VAL A 26 -27.52 2.33 11.74
C VAL A 26 -28.57 3.40 11.41
N GLU A 27 -28.50 4.54 12.07
CA GLU A 27 -29.38 5.66 11.76
C GLU A 27 -29.08 6.22 10.36
N PRO A 28 -30.11 6.56 9.55
CA PRO A 28 -29.91 7.08 8.18
C PRO A 28 -29.01 8.32 8.12
N GLN A 29 -29.08 9.19 9.14
CA GLN A 29 -28.24 10.39 9.25
C GLN A 29 -26.74 10.03 9.46
N GLN A 30 -26.47 8.94 10.14
CA GLN A 30 -25.11 8.49 10.45
C GLN A 30 -24.50 7.64 9.32
N ALA A 31 -25.32 7.03 8.48
CA ALA A 31 -24.90 6.12 7.44
C ALA A 31 -23.88 6.74 6.45
N LEU A 32 -24.02 8.01 6.15
CA LEU A 32 -23.16 8.73 5.20
C LEU A 32 -22.04 9.55 5.87
N LEU A 33 -22.04 9.70 7.21
CA LEU A 33 -21.01 10.45 7.92
C LEU A 33 -19.62 9.85 7.74
N GLY A 34 -19.53 8.53 7.54
CA GLY A 34 -18.28 7.84 7.25
C GLY A 34 -17.56 8.35 6.00
N PHE A 35 -18.27 8.84 5.00
CA PHE A 35 -17.64 9.41 3.80
C PHE A 35 -16.95 10.76 4.06
N GLY A 36 -17.40 11.52 5.05
CA GLY A 36 -16.76 12.76 5.50
C GLY A 36 -15.68 12.54 6.58
N HIS A 37 -15.42 11.30 6.98
CA HIS A 37 -14.45 11.01 8.03
C HIS A 37 -13.02 11.44 7.61
N PRO A 38 -12.23 12.06 8.51
CA PRO A 38 -10.87 12.53 8.19
C PRO A 38 -9.97 11.46 7.57
N ALA A 39 -10.10 10.19 7.98
CA ALA A 39 -9.37 9.08 7.39
C ALA A 39 -9.67 8.89 5.90
N VAL A 40 -10.93 9.00 5.48
CA VAL A 40 -11.33 8.85 4.07
C VAL A 40 -10.76 9.99 3.22
N ILE A 41 -10.83 11.22 3.73
CA ILE A 41 -10.26 12.41 3.08
C ILE A 41 -8.74 12.26 2.93
N THR A 42 -8.06 11.79 3.98
CA THR A 42 -6.62 11.55 3.96
C THR A 42 -6.26 10.46 2.95
N VAL A 43 -6.98 9.35 2.90
CA VAL A 43 -6.78 8.29 1.89
C VAL A 43 -6.94 8.85 0.48
N ALA A 44 -7.99 9.62 0.23
CA ALA A 44 -8.22 10.24 -1.08
C ALA A 44 -7.07 11.18 -1.48
N ALA A 45 -6.61 12.04 -0.56
CA ALA A 45 -5.48 12.95 -0.79
C ALA A 45 -4.18 12.17 -1.09
N VAL A 46 -3.88 11.12 -0.32
CA VAL A 46 -2.71 10.26 -0.54
C VAL A 46 -2.77 9.55 -1.89
N LEU A 47 -3.94 9.10 -2.35
CA LEU A 47 -4.09 8.50 -3.67
C LEU A 47 -3.80 9.49 -4.80
N VAL A 48 -4.21 10.77 -4.65
CA VAL A 48 -3.89 11.84 -5.61
C VAL A 48 -2.38 12.10 -5.66
N ILE A 49 -1.74 12.26 -4.49
CA ILE A 49 -0.28 12.45 -4.38
C ILE A 49 0.47 11.26 -4.98
N SER A 50 0.05 10.04 -4.67
CA SER A 50 0.62 8.81 -5.22
C SER A 50 0.54 8.76 -6.75
N ARG A 51 -0.58 9.23 -7.31
CA ARG A 51 -0.74 9.32 -8.76
C ARG A 51 0.17 10.36 -9.38
N ALA A 52 0.33 11.53 -8.75
CA ALA A 52 1.27 12.57 -9.19
C ALA A 52 2.72 12.06 -9.16
N LEU A 53 3.11 11.35 -8.10
CA LEU A 53 4.44 10.75 -7.98
C LEU A 53 4.71 9.69 -9.06
N ARG A 54 3.72 8.88 -9.41
CA ARG A 54 3.83 7.95 -10.55
C ARG A 54 4.04 8.67 -11.87
N ASN A 55 3.28 9.72 -12.11
CA ASN A 55 3.34 10.46 -13.37
C ASN A 55 4.63 11.29 -13.53
N SER A 56 5.30 11.66 -12.43
CA SER A 56 6.57 12.41 -12.45
C SER A 56 7.75 11.61 -13.00
N GLY A 57 7.64 10.29 -13.09
CA GLY A 57 8.73 9.42 -13.53
C GLY A 57 9.90 9.25 -12.53
N ALA A 58 9.81 9.87 -11.34
CA ALA A 58 10.85 9.82 -10.31
C ALA A 58 11.22 8.37 -9.93
N VAL A 59 10.21 7.50 -9.79
CA VAL A 59 10.42 6.09 -9.44
C VAL A 59 11.12 5.32 -10.57
N SER A 60 10.84 5.65 -11.83
CA SER A 60 11.49 5.01 -12.97
C SER A 60 12.96 5.43 -13.11
N LEU A 61 13.31 6.63 -12.67
CA LEU A 61 14.69 7.09 -12.59
C LEU A 61 15.46 6.34 -11.50
N LEU A 62 14.87 6.19 -10.31
CA LEU A 62 15.44 5.41 -9.20
C LEU A 62 15.69 3.94 -9.62
N ALA A 63 14.69 3.29 -10.21
CA ALA A 63 14.81 1.92 -10.68
C ALA A 63 15.92 1.75 -11.73
N ARG A 64 16.11 2.75 -12.61
CA ARG A 64 17.17 2.75 -13.62
C ARG A 64 18.56 2.90 -13.03
N GLN A 65 18.73 3.75 -12.01
CA GLN A 65 20.01 3.92 -11.33
C GLN A 65 20.43 2.64 -10.58
N LEU A 66 19.48 2.00 -9.88
CA LEU A 66 19.77 0.76 -9.16
C LEU A 66 20.08 -0.42 -10.10
N LYS A 67 19.48 -0.48 -11.29
CA LYS A 67 19.82 -1.51 -12.30
C LYS A 67 21.31 -1.47 -12.68
N ARG A 68 21.96 -0.30 -12.65
CA ARG A 68 23.39 -0.16 -12.95
C ARG A 68 24.32 -0.68 -11.85
N LEU A 69 23.84 -0.73 -10.61
CA LEU A 69 24.64 -1.13 -9.45
C LEU A 69 24.62 -2.64 -9.18
N ALA A 70 23.66 -3.36 -9.74
CA ALA A 70 23.44 -4.77 -9.46
C ALA A 70 24.18 -5.69 -10.44
N VAL A 71 25.36 -6.14 -10.05
CA VAL A 71 26.21 -7.06 -10.83
C VAL A 71 25.62 -8.48 -10.86
N ASN A 72 25.04 -8.95 -9.74
CA ASN A 72 24.48 -10.30 -9.58
C ASN A 72 22.96 -10.34 -9.76
N PRO A 73 22.38 -11.49 -10.23
CA PRO A 73 20.93 -11.64 -10.35
C PRO A 73 20.17 -11.40 -9.06
N THR A 74 20.65 -11.96 -7.95
CA THR A 74 20.03 -11.81 -6.62
C THR A 74 20.09 -10.37 -6.13
N ALA A 75 21.24 -9.71 -6.27
CA ALA A 75 21.41 -8.30 -5.92
C ALA A 75 20.48 -7.40 -6.74
N HIS A 76 20.19 -7.77 -7.99
CA HIS A 76 19.23 -7.02 -8.81
C HIS A 76 17.79 -7.17 -8.29
N VAL A 77 17.35 -8.39 -7.95
CA VAL A 77 16.01 -8.61 -7.37
C VAL A 77 15.90 -7.87 -6.04
N LEU A 78 16.90 -8.01 -5.17
CA LEU A 78 16.94 -7.30 -3.88
C LEU A 78 16.86 -5.79 -4.08
N SER A 79 17.60 -5.21 -5.03
CA SER A 79 17.54 -3.77 -5.31
C SER A 79 16.15 -3.32 -5.76
N LEU A 80 15.46 -4.11 -6.57
CA LEU A 80 14.08 -3.83 -6.96
C LEU A 80 13.13 -3.94 -5.76
N CYS A 81 13.33 -4.93 -4.88
CA CYS A 81 12.55 -5.09 -3.66
C CYS A 81 12.73 -3.89 -2.71
N VAL A 82 13.96 -3.41 -2.52
CA VAL A 82 14.22 -2.20 -1.73
C VAL A 82 13.51 -0.98 -2.31
N VAL A 83 13.60 -0.78 -3.64
CA VAL A 83 12.92 0.36 -4.28
C VAL A 83 11.41 0.27 -4.12
N VAL A 84 10.82 -0.90 -4.37
CA VAL A 84 9.37 -1.04 -4.23
C VAL A 84 8.93 -0.85 -2.79
N ALA A 85 9.69 -1.34 -1.81
CA ALA A 85 9.38 -1.16 -0.39
C ALA A 85 9.42 0.33 0.00
N VAL A 86 10.47 1.06 -0.38
CA VAL A 86 10.58 2.50 -0.12
C VAL A 86 9.45 3.27 -0.81
N CYS A 87 9.15 2.97 -2.07
CA CYS A 87 8.03 3.61 -2.78
C CYS A 87 6.70 3.30 -2.10
N SER A 88 6.50 2.06 -1.66
CA SER A 88 5.26 1.61 -1.03
C SER A 88 5.05 2.21 0.37
N ALA A 89 6.12 2.63 1.04
CA ALA A 89 6.00 3.38 2.29
C ALA A 89 5.27 4.72 2.13
N PHE A 90 5.34 5.34 0.93
CA PHE A 90 4.73 6.65 0.64
C PHE A 90 3.63 6.59 -0.41
N MET A 91 3.39 5.41 -1.00
CA MET A 91 2.39 5.17 -2.04
C MET A 91 1.61 3.92 -1.70
N ASN A 92 0.39 3.79 -2.24
CA ASN A 92 -0.34 2.53 -2.16
C ASN A 92 0.48 1.38 -2.78
N ASN A 93 0.49 0.21 -2.12
CA ASN A 93 1.21 -1.01 -2.51
C ASN A 93 1.01 -1.38 -3.98
N VAL A 94 -0.25 -1.35 -4.46
CA VAL A 94 -0.59 -1.65 -5.85
C VAL A 94 0.05 -0.63 -6.80
N GLY A 95 0.08 0.65 -6.41
CA GLY A 95 0.71 1.71 -7.19
C GLY A 95 2.22 1.55 -7.31
N ALA A 96 2.89 1.24 -6.21
CA ALA A 96 4.33 0.99 -6.17
C ALA A 96 4.71 -0.24 -7.01
N LEU A 97 3.95 -1.34 -6.86
CA LEU A 97 4.17 -2.55 -7.64
C LEU A 97 3.94 -2.32 -9.14
N ALA A 98 2.85 -1.65 -9.52
CA ALA A 98 2.52 -1.37 -10.92
C ALA A 98 3.59 -0.53 -11.63
N LEU A 99 4.27 0.36 -10.92
CA LEU A 99 5.38 1.14 -11.45
C LEU A 99 6.59 0.30 -11.81
N LEU A 100 6.93 -0.68 -10.98
CA LEU A 100 8.09 -1.52 -11.17
C LEU A 100 7.81 -2.77 -12.00
N LEU A 101 6.54 -3.09 -12.23
CA LEU A 101 6.11 -4.24 -13.02
C LEU A 101 6.78 -4.28 -14.42
N PRO A 102 6.78 -3.21 -15.23
CA PRO A 102 7.45 -3.22 -16.56
C PRO A 102 8.95 -3.48 -16.45
N VAL A 103 9.60 -2.92 -15.41
CA VAL A 103 11.03 -3.12 -15.15
C VAL A 103 11.32 -4.56 -14.76
N ALA A 104 10.50 -5.15 -13.90
CA ALA A 104 10.60 -6.54 -13.46
C ALA A 104 10.41 -7.52 -14.62
N LEU A 105 9.38 -7.31 -15.45
CA LEU A 105 9.11 -8.13 -16.64
C LEU A 105 10.24 -8.07 -17.66
N LYS A 106 10.75 -6.86 -17.96
CA LYS A 106 11.90 -6.68 -18.83
C LYS A 106 13.14 -7.38 -18.30
N SER A 107 13.37 -7.29 -16.99
CA SER A 107 14.49 -7.95 -16.32
C SER A 107 14.40 -9.47 -16.39
N ALA A 108 13.18 -10.03 -16.20
CA ALA A 108 12.93 -11.45 -16.34
C ALA A 108 13.20 -11.95 -17.78
N ALA A 109 12.75 -11.20 -18.79
CA ALA A 109 12.98 -11.51 -20.19
C ALA A 109 14.48 -11.46 -20.57
N GLU A 110 15.22 -10.41 -20.13
CA GLU A 110 16.65 -10.27 -20.36
C GLU A 110 17.46 -11.44 -19.74
N ARG A 111 17.01 -11.92 -18.57
CA ARG A 111 17.67 -13.02 -17.83
C ARG A 111 17.15 -14.40 -18.21
N LYS A 112 16.17 -14.50 -19.10
CA LYS A 112 15.52 -15.76 -19.52
C LYS A 112 15.01 -16.58 -18.32
N CYS A 113 14.51 -15.93 -17.27
CA CYS A 113 13.93 -16.56 -16.09
C CYS A 113 12.42 -16.35 -16.02
N SER A 114 11.72 -17.17 -15.23
CA SER A 114 10.29 -17.02 -15.02
C SER A 114 10.01 -15.65 -14.37
N PRO A 115 9.06 -14.86 -14.88
CA PRO A 115 8.65 -13.60 -14.25
C PRO A 115 8.25 -13.76 -12.77
N ALA A 116 7.71 -14.91 -12.38
CA ALA A 116 7.28 -15.19 -11.01
C ALA A 116 8.43 -15.08 -9.99
N ILE A 117 9.67 -15.43 -10.37
CA ILE A 117 10.84 -15.35 -9.50
C ILE A 117 11.16 -13.92 -9.07
N ILE A 118 10.85 -12.94 -9.92
CA ILE A 118 11.09 -11.52 -9.62
C ILE A 118 9.82 -10.88 -9.02
N MET A 119 8.65 -11.24 -9.56
CA MET A 119 7.39 -10.59 -9.18
C MET A 119 6.91 -10.96 -7.79
N MET A 120 7.15 -12.21 -7.36
CA MET A 120 6.72 -12.66 -6.04
C MET A 120 7.45 -11.92 -4.91
N PRO A 121 8.79 -11.85 -4.86
CA PRO A 121 9.51 -11.02 -3.89
C PRO A 121 9.11 -9.54 -3.96
N LEU A 122 8.90 -9.00 -5.17
CA LEU A 122 8.46 -7.62 -5.34
C LEU A 122 7.10 -7.35 -4.69
N ALA A 123 6.15 -8.27 -4.86
CA ALA A 123 4.82 -8.15 -4.26
C ALA A 123 4.90 -8.15 -2.73
N PHE A 124 5.67 -9.06 -2.15
CA PHE A 124 5.90 -9.10 -0.70
C PHE A 124 6.60 -7.84 -0.21
N ALA A 125 7.67 -7.39 -0.87
CA ALA A 125 8.38 -6.17 -0.51
C ALA A 125 7.47 -4.92 -0.56
N SER A 126 6.53 -4.87 -1.52
CA SER A 126 5.52 -3.81 -1.59
C SER A 126 4.60 -3.81 -0.36
N ILE A 127 4.11 -4.97 0.06
CA ILE A 127 3.25 -5.11 1.24
C ILE A 127 4.01 -4.70 2.51
N LEU A 128 5.21 -5.21 2.68
CA LEU A 128 6.07 -4.92 3.84
C LEU A 128 6.43 -3.43 3.91
N GLY A 129 6.78 -2.82 2.78
CA GLY A 129 7.05 -1.38 2.70
C GLY A 129 5.86 -0.52 3.09
N GLY A 130 4.65 -0.94 2.72
CA GLY A 130 3.41 -0.25 3.10
C GLY A 130 3.14 -0.22 4.61
N MET A 131 3.75 -1.12 5.39
CA MET A 131 3.62 -1.15 6.85
C MET A 131 4.50 -0.12 7.56
N VAL A 132 5.46 0.48 6.87
CA VAL A 132 6.48 1.35 7.48
C VAL A 132 5.94 2.72 7.88
N THR A 133 4.96 3.25 7.15
CA THR A 133 4.37 4.56 7.45
C THR A 133 2.85 4.50 7.55
N MET A 134 2.27 5.52 8.17
CA MET A 134 0.83 5.67 8.28
C MET A 134 0.14 5.70 6.89
N ILE A 135 0.74 6.33 5.89
CA ILE A 135 0.15 6.54 4.56
C ILE A 135 0.43 5.42 3.56
N GLY A 136 1.32 4.48 3.89
CA GLY A 136 1.70 3.40 2.99
C GLY A 136 0.54 2.44 2.68
N THR A 137 -0.39 2.26 3.63
CA THR A 137 -1.58 1.44 3.42
C THR A 137 -2.80 2.02 4.13
N PRO A 138 -4.01 1.97 3.53
CA PRO A 138 -5.23 2.51 4.13
C PRO A 138 -5.55 2.01 5.56
N PRO A 139 -5.36 0.73 5.89
CA PRO A 139 -5.58 0.25 7.26
C PRO A 139 -4.80 1.01 8.33
N ASN A 140 -3.56 1.41 8.06
CA ASN A 140 -2.75 2.18 9.00
C ASN A 140 -3.39 3.55 9.31
N ILE A 141 -3.95 4.21 8.30
CA ILE A 141 -4.65 5.49 8.45
C ILE A 141 -5.90 5.31 9.33
N ILE A 142 -6.66 4.24 9.09
CA ILE A 142 -7.88 3.95 9.87
C ILE A 142 -7.51 3.71 11.34
N ILE A 143 -6.50 2.88 11.60
CA ILE A 143 -6.04 2.59 12.97
C ILE A 143 -5.49 3.85 13.64
N ALA A 144 -4.72 4.66 12.91
CA ALA A 144 -4.17 5.92 13.44
C ALA A 144 -5.26 6.89 13.86
N THR A 145 -6.31 7.04 13.05
CA THR A 145 -7.42 7.95 13.33
C THR A 145 -8.28 7.41 14.48
N TYR A 146 -8.61 6.12 14.46
CA TYR A 146 -9.42 5.49 15.51
C TYR A 146 -8.74 5.59 16.89
N ARG A 147 -7.42 5.49 16.96
CA ARG A 147 -6.69 5.69 18.21
C ARG A 147 -6.96 7.07 18.81
N GLY A 148 -7.06 8.12 17.98
CA GLY A 148 -7.35 9.47 18.43
C GLY A 148 -8.75 9.67 19.01
N GLU A 149 -9.67 8.73 18.77
CA GLU A 149 -11.04 8.74 19.29
C GLU A 149 -11.16 8.00 20.62
N LEU A 150 -10.10 7.25 21.04
CA LEU A 150 -10.13 6.47 22.27
C LEU A 150 -9.93 7.38 23.51
N PRO A 151 -10.74 7.24 24.57
CA PRO A 151 -10.56 8.00 25.79
C PRO A 151 -9.25 7.61 26.50
N GLY A 152 -8.49 8.60 26.96
CA GLY A 152 -7.25 8.39 27.73
C GLY A 152 -6.00 8.15 26.88
N VAL A 153 -6.04 8.44 25.58
CA VAL A 153 -4.90 8.32 24.67
C VAL A 153 -4.50 9.71 24.15
N ASP A 154 -3.20 9.97 24.05
CA ASP A 154 -2.62 11.26 23.61
C ASP A 154 -2.74 11.50 22.08
N GLY A 155 -3.91 11.34 21.51
CA GLY A 155 -4.18 11.65 20.11
C GLY A 155 -3.87 10.52 19.11
N PRO A 156 -4.05 10.78 17.80
CA PRO A 156 -3.80 9.80 16.75
C PRO A 156 -2.31 9.49 16.58
N PHE A 157 -1.99 8.35 15.95
CA PHE A 157 -0.61 8.04 15.56
C PHE A 157 -0.10 9.05 14.54
N GLY A 158 1.18 9.43 14.70
CA GLY A 158 1.92 10.20 13.72
C GLY A 158 2.32 9.37 12.50
N MET A 159 2.84 10.07 11.48
CA MET A 159 3.19 9.46 10.19
C MET A 159 4.21 8.33 10.31
N PHE A 160 5.16 8.43 11.23
CA PHE A 160 6.28 7.50 11.40
C PHE A 160 6.19 6.63 12.67
N ASP A 161 5.09 6.67 13.41
CA ASP A 161 4.90 5.85 14.61
C ASP A 161 4.83 4.35 14.29
N PHE A 162 4.52 4.01 13.06
CA PHE A 162 4.56 2.63 12.54
C PHE A 162 5.98 2.17 12.17
N SER A 163 6.92 3.12 11.96
CA SER A 163 8.27 2.83 11.45
C SER A 163 9.13 1.95 12.35
N PRO A 164 9.09 2.05 13.69
CA PRO A 164 9.92 1.20 14.55
C PRO A 164 9.61 -0.30 14.37
N VAL A 165 8.34 -0.66 14.26
CA VAL A 165 7.90 -2.04 14.05
C VAL A 165 7.89 -2.39 12.57
N GLY A 166 7.21 -1.58 11.75
CA GLY A 166 7.08 -1.80 10.30
C GLY A 166 8.42 -1.81 9.58
N GLY A 167 9.37 -0.96 10.01
CA GLY A 167 10.71 -0.91 9.44
C GLY A 167 11.52 -2.17 9.72
N VAL A 168 11.49 -2.68 10.95
CA VAL A 168 12.19 -3.94 11.30
C VAL A 168 11.61 -5.12 10.52
N VAL A 169 10.28 -5.20 10.43
CA VAL A 169 9.59 -6.26 9.66
C VAL A 169 9.90 -6.14 8.17
N ALA A 170 9.90 -4.91 7.62
CA ALA A 170 10.21 -4.69 6.20
C ALA A 170 11.65 -5.05 5.87
N ILE A 171 12.62 -4.63 6.70
CA ILE A 171 14.04 -4.97 6.50
C ILE A 171 14.23 -6.49 6.61
N GLY A 172 13.71 -7.12 7.65
CA GLY A 172 13.80 -8.56 7.85
C GLY A 172 13.20 -9.35 6.70
N GLY A 173 11.99 -8.97 6.25
CA GLY A 173 11.30 -9.67 5.18
C GLY A 173 11.83 -9.41 3.77
N VAL A 174 12.52 -8.28 3.53
CA VAL A 174 13.20 -8.01 2.25
C VAL A 174 14.55 -8.72 2.16
N LEU A 175 15.21 -8.97 3.31
CA LEU A 175 16.49 -9.67 3.36
C LEU A 175 16.35 -11.20 3.35
N PHE A 176 15.17 -11.72 3.76
CA PHE A 176 14.85 -13.14 3.74
C PHE A 176 14.46 -13.61 2.35
#